data_45a0be08c8d821f9c7e99227a668be3e
#
_entry.id   45a0be08c8d821f9c7e99227a668be3e
#
_cell.length_a   1.000
_cell.length_b   1.000
_cell.length_c   1.000
_cell.angle_alpha   90.00
_cell.angle_beta   90.00
_cell.angle_gamma   90.00
#
_symmetry.space_group_name_H-M   'P 1'
#
loop_
_entity.id
_entity.type
_entity.pdbx_description
1 polymer ?
#
loop_
_entity_poly.entity_id
_entity_poly.type
_entity_poly.pdbx_seq_one_letter_code
_entity_poly.pdbx_strand_id
1 'polypeptide(L)'
;MPLVDTHVHLNFDTFAGDLDELTQAWRQAGVLALVHSCVEPGEFPAMQAIADRIPELYLSVGLHPLDMDKWSSATAAQIAELAAADSRVVAIGETGLDFYKASDEAVQREAFWQQLTIAHDRGLPVIVHCRDAAPATAEVIGEFQRSVGPVTGVMHCWAGTPAETQWFLDLGFYISFSGIVTFKNAHQIKASAQMVPADRLLVETDCPFLTPEPCRKERRNQPAFVHHVATHVAQLRQIDFEALAQTTTRNAVTLFNLPELVLLPSTDPDLHPNLRFTPTPAGC
;
A
#
# COMPACT_ATOMS: atom_id res chain seq x y z
N MET A 1 13.99 -8.21 11.00
CA MET A 1 12.76 -8.99 10.75
C MET A 1 12.14 -8.50 9.44
N PRO A 2 11.62 -9.40 8.61
CA PRO A 2 11.09 -9.03 7.29
C PRO A 2 9.85 -8.16 7.43
N LEU A 3 9.82 -7.08 6.64
CA LEU A 3 8.68 -6.19 6.45
C LEU A 3 8.43 -6.00 4.96
N VAL A 4 7.18 -5.76 4.60
CA VAL A 4 6.78 -5.26 3.29
C VAL A 4 6.12 -3.89 3.51
N ASP A 5 6.58 -2.89 2.78
CA ASP A 5 5.91 -1.60 2.71
C ASP A 5 4.91 -1.65 1.55
N THR A 6 3.63 -1.72 1.89
CA THR A 6 2.59 -1.99 0.88
C THR A 6 2.13 -0.77 0.09
N HIS A 7 2.69 0.43 0.35
CA HIS A 7 2.34 1.63 -0.40
C HIS A 7 3.42 2.72 -0.29
N VAL A 8 4.10 3.00 -1.41
CA VAL A 8 5.14 4.04 -1.52
C VAL A 8 5.01 4.82 -2.84
N HIS A 9 5.52 6.07 -2.88
CA HIS A 9 5.61 6.90 -4.09
C HIS A 9 7.05 7.41 -4.29
N LEU A 10 7.92 6.56 -4.84
CA LEU A 10 9.36 6.84 -4.97
C LEU A 10 9.73 7.70 -6.19
N ASN A 11 8.80 7.92 -7.13
CA ASN A 11 9.00 8.73 -8.33
C ASN A 11 8.87 10.24 -8.08
N PHE A 12 8.48 10.65 -6.88
CA PHE A 12 8.35 12.08 -6.56
C PHE A 12 9.72 12.76 -6.43
N ASP A 13 9.81 13.99 -6.91
CA ASP A 13 11.04 14.80 -6.94
C ASP A 13 11.79 14.86 -5.60
N THR A 14 11.06 14.74 -4.50
CA THR A 14 11.63 14.74 -3.16
C THR A 14 12.61 13.58 -2.91
N PHE A 15 12.59 12.53 -3.74
CA PHE A 15 13.46 11.36 -3.65
C PHE A 15 14.56 11.31 -4.73
N ALA A 16 14.53 12.23 -5.70
CA ALA A 16 15.43 12.16 -6.87
C ALA A 16 16.92 12.24 -6.52
N GLY A 17 17.27 12.87 -5.39
CA GLY A 17 18.67 13.15 -5.03
C GLY A 17 19.34 12.06 -4.17
N ASP A 18 18.57 11.19 -3.48
CA ASP A 18 19.08 10.30 -2.44
C ASP A 18 18.47 8.87 -2.44
N LEU A 19 17.91 8.45 -3.58
CA LEU A 19 17.25 7.15 -3.70
C LEU A 19 18.16 5.97 -3.33
N ASP A 20 19.45 6.04 -3.63
CA ASP A 20 20.41 4.98 -3.31
C ASP A 20 20.67 4.90 -1.79
N GLU A 21 20.74 6.04 -1.11
CA GLU A 21 20.86 6.11 0.35
C GLU A 21 19.58 5.58 1.03
N LEU A 22 18.42 5.97 0.52
CA LEU A 22 17.13 5.47 0.99
C LEU A 22 17.01 3.95 0.81
N THR A 23 17.48 3.43 -0.34
CA THR A 23 17.50 2.00 -0.62
C THR A 23 18.31 1.24 0.44
N GLN A 24 19.47 1.75 0.80
CA GLN A 24 20.28 1.16 1.88
C GLN A 24 19.56 1.25 3.24
N ALA A 25 18.91 2.38 3.52
CA ALA A 25 18.22 2.58 4.80
C ALA A 25 17.05 1.61 5.00
N TRP A 26 16.18 1.44 4.00
CA TRP A 26 15.06 0.50 4.15
C TRP A 26 15.50 -0.97 4.19
N ARG A 27 16.55 -1.35 3.44
CA ARG A 27 17.14 -2.70 3.53
C ARG A 27 17.71 -2.96 4.93
N GLN A 28 18.40 -1.97 5.53
CA GLN A 28 18.89 -2.04 6.92
C GLN A 28 17.74 -2.13 7.93
N ALA A 29 16.61 -1.47 7.67
CA ALA A 29 15.41 -1.55 8.50
C ALA A 29 14.65 -2.88 8.35
N GLY A 30 15.06 -3.76 7.41
CA GLY A 30 14.47 -5.07 7.19
C GLY A 30 13.28 -5.05 6.22
N VAL A 31 13.12 -4.00 5.40
CA VAL A 31 12.11 -3.96 4.35
C VAL A 31 12.60 -4.80 3.17
N LEU A 32 11.90 -5.87 2.86
CA LEU A 32 12.27 -6.86 1.84
C LEU A 32 11.53 -6.66 0.51
N ALA A 33 10.41 -5.97 0.53
CA ALA A 33 9.64 -5.63 -0.66
C ALA A 33 8.86 -4.34 -0.44
N LEU A 34 8.62 -3.63 -1.54
CA LEU A 34 7.83 -2.41 -1.58
C LEU A 34 6.83 -2.49 -2.73
N VAL A 35 5.62 -1.97 -2.53
CA VAL A 35 4.64 -1.78 -3.62
C VAL A 35 4.58 -0.29 -3.94
N HIS A 36 5.08 0.07 -5.11
CA HIS A 36 5.06 1.44 -5.60
C HIS A 36 3.72 1.74 -6.24
N SER A 37 2.99 2.65 -5.65
CA SER A 37 1.64 3.01 -6.07
C SER A 37 1.66 4.10 -7.15
N CYS A 38 0.93 3.85 -8.23
CA CYS A 38 0.77 4.76 -9.34
C CYS A 38 -0.36 5.76 -9.04
N VAL A 39 -0.12 7.05 -9.24
CA VAL A 39 -1.17 8.09 -9.13
C VAL A 39 -1.86 8.29 -10.48
N GLU A 40 -1.10 8.23 -11.58
CA GLU A 40 -1.62 8.30 -12.94
C GLU A 40 -0.79 7.44 -13.91
N PRO A 41 -1.39 6.89 -15.00
CA PRO A 41 -0.66 6.03 -15.93
C PRO A 41 0.56 6.69 -16.60
N GLY A 42 0.58 8.02 -16.69
CA GLY A 42 1.71 8.79 -17.21
C GLY A 42 2.99 8.66 -16.39
N GLU A 43 2.90 8.32 -15.12
CA GLU A 43 4.05 8.12 -14.24
C GLU A 43 4.74 6.76 -14.44
N PHE A 44 4.06 5.80 -15.03
CA PHE A 44 4.50 4.42 -15.09
C PHE A 44 5.90 4.21 -15.67
N PRO A 45 6.34 4.92 -16.73
CA PRO A 45 7.72 4.80 -17.24
C PRO A 45 8.78 5.20 -16.19
N ALA A 46 8.51 6.22 -15.38
CA ALA A 46 9.41 6.65 -14.32
C ALA A 46 9.47 5.62 -13.19
N MET A 47 8.33 5.02 -12.84
CA MET A 47 8.25 3.93 -11.85
C MET A 47 9.03 2.69 -12.34
N GLN A 48 8.88 2.31 -13.61
CA GLN A 48 9.64 1.21 -14.22
C GLN A 48 11.16 1.45 -14.14
N ALA A 49 11.61 2.66 -14.48
CA ALA A 49 13.02 3.01 -14.42
C ALA A 49 13.60 2.89 -13.00
N ILE A 50 12.81 3.17 -11.96
CA ILE A 50 13.21 2.94 -10.57
C ILE A 50 13.26 1.44 -10.27
N ALA A 51 12.21 0.69 -10.66
CA ALA A 51 12.13 -0.76 -10.43
C ALA A 51 13.21 -1.55 -11.19
N ASP A 52 13.72 -1.05 -12.31
CA ASP A 52 14.85 -1.65 -13.02
C ASP A 52 16.16 -1.61 -12.20
N ARG A 53 16.25 -0.69 -11.24
CA ARG A 53 17.41 -0.54 -10.35
C ARG A 53 17.20 -1.22 -8.99
N ILE A 54 15.94 -1.47 -8.61
CA ILE A 54 15.54 -1.92 -7.27
C ILE A 54 14.70 -3.19 -7.42
N PRO A 55 15.31 -4.38 -7.36
CA PRO A 55 14.62 -5.66 -7.65
C PRO A 55 13.51 -6.02 -6.65
N GLU A 56 13.53 -5.45 -5.44
CA GLU A 56 12.48 -5.63 -4.44
C GLU A 56 11.29 -4.67 -4.60
N LEU A 57 11.25 -3.86 -5.68
CA LEU A 57 10.17 -2.90 -5.96
C LEU A 57 9.16 -3.51 -6.93
N TYR A 58 7.93 -3.68 -6.46
CA TYR A 58 6.77 -4.07 -7.25
C TYR A 58 5.93 -2.83 -7.58
N LEU A 59 5.09 -2.91 -8.58
CA LEU A 59 4.36 -1.77 -9.14
C LEU A 59 2.86 -2.00 -9.04
N SER A 60 2.10 -0.92 -8.93
CA SER A 60 0.70 -0.89 -9.32
C SER A 60 0.50 0.04 -10.50
N VAL A 61 -0.67 -0.04 -11.14
CA VAL A 61 -1.07 0.90 -12.18
C VAL A 61 -2.54 1.26 -12.02
N GLY A 62 -2.84 2.56 -12.04
CA GLY A 62 -4.20 3.06 -11.84
C GLY A 62 -4.31 4.55 -12.08
N LEU A 63 -5.48 5.10 -11.77
CA LEU A 63 -5.74 6.53 -11.75
C LEU A 63 -6.40 6.90 -10.43
N HIS A 64 -5.74 7.79 -9.71
CA HIS A 64 -6.17 8.29 -8.42
C HIS A 64 -7.47 9.13 -8.53
N PRO A 65 -8.41 9.05 -7.58
CA PRO A 65 -9.70 9.75 -7.65
C PRO A 65 -9.61 11.29 -7.71
N LEU A 66 -8.47 11.87 -7.40
CA LEU A 66 -8.26 13.32 -7.55
C LEU A 66 -7.81 13.75 -8.95
N ASP A 67 -7.54 12.81 -9.86
CA ASP A 67 -7.07 13.05 -11.23
C ASP A 67 -8.15 12.75 -12.27
N MET A 68 -9.43 12.95 -11.92
CA MET A 68 -10.57 12.59 -12.78
C MET A 68 -10.68 13.41 -14.07
N ASP A 69 -10.01 14.55 -14.15
CA ASP A 69 -9.83 15.31 -15.39
C ASP A 69 -9.06 14.52 -16.48
N LYS A 70 -8.28 13.51 -16.07
CA LYS A 70 -7.53 12.60 -16.96
C LYS A 70 -8.33 11.32 -17.28
N TRP A 71 -9.51 11.12 -16.69
CA TRP A 71 -10.30 9.91 -16.90
C TRP A 71 -10.95 9.87 -18.28
N SER A 72 -10.84 8.73 -18.95
CA SER A 72 -11.49 8.42 -20.23
C SER A 72 -11.43 6.92 -20.51
N SER A 73 -12.14 6.46 -21.54
CA SER A 73 -12.01 5.08 -22.03
C SER A 73 -10.59 4.75 -22.52
N ALA A 74 -9.86 5.74 -23.02
CA ALA A 74 -8.46 5.58 -23.41
C ALA A 74 -7.55 5.39 -22.18
N THR A 75 -7.84 6.08 -21.08
CA THR A 75 -7.12 5.93 -19.80
C THR A 75 -7.35 4.52 -19.22
N ALA A 76 -8.58 4.02 -19.26
CA ALA A 76 -8.89 2.66 -18.83
C ALA A 76 -8.14 1.60 -19.67
N ALA A 77 -8.11 1.77 -21.00
CA ALA A 77 -7.36 0.90 -21.90
C ALA A 77 -5.85 0.93 -21.60
N GLN A 78 -5.30 2.13 -21.36
CA GLN A 78 -3.88 2.29 -21.01
C GLN A 78 -3.54 1.58 -19.70
N ILE A 79 -4.37 1.71 -18.65
CA ILE A 79 -4.20 0.98 -17.38
C ILE A 79 -4.15 -0.53 -17.63
N ALA A 80 -5.09 -1.05 -18.43
CA ALA A 80 -5.15 -2.48 -18.74
C ALA A 80 -3.93 -2.98 -19.55
N GLU A 81 -3.41 -2.16 -20.47
CA GLU A 81 -2.20 -2.46 -21.24
C GLU A 81 -0.95 -2.46 -20.36
N LEU A 82 -0.77 -1.43 -19.54
CA LEU A 82 0.38 -1.32 -18.65
C LEU A 82 0.40 -2.46 -17.61
N ALA A 83 -0.76 -2.82 -17.07
CA ALA A 83 -0.89 -3.95 -16.15
C ALA A 83 -0.51 -5.31 -16.77
N ALA A 84 -0.57 -5.42 -18.10
CA ALA A 84 -0.14 -6.62 -18.81
C ALA A 84 1.32 -6.60 -19.27
N ALA A 85 1.88 -5.41 -19.41
CA ALA A 85 3.19 -5.21 -20.05
C ALA A 85 4.37 -5.49 -19.12
N ASP A 86 4.19 -5.43 -17.81
CA ASP A 86 5.27 -5.61 -16.82
C ASP A 86 4.85 -6.61 -15.74
N SER A 87 5.59 -7.68 -15.60
CA SER A 87 5.33 -8.75 -14.62
C SER A 87 5.51 -8.31 -13.17
N ARG A 88 6.11 -7.13 -12.93
CA ARG A 88 6.23 -6.52 -11.60
C ARG A 88 4.95 -5.80 -11.17
N VAL A 89 3.97 -5.63 -12.06
CA VAL A 89 2.65 -5.09 -11.69
C VAL A 89 1.87 -6.14 -10.91
N VAL A 90 1.63 -5.84 -9.64
CA VAL A 90 1.00 -6.75 -8.66
C VAL A 90 -0.37 -6.27 -8.20
N ALA A 91 -0.81 -5.08 -8.61
CA ALA A 91 -2.11 -4.52 -8.26
C ALA A 91 -2.61 -3.49 -9.29
N ILE A 92 -3.92 -3.28 -9.31
CA ILE A 92 -4.53 -2.10 -9.94
C ILE A 92 -4.74 -1.05 -8.85
N GLY A 93 -4.22 0.14 -9.06
CA GLY A 93 -4.28 1.25 -8.11
C GLY A 93 -3.10 2.23 -8.29
N GLU A 94 -3.19 3.34 -7.63
CA GLU A 94 -4.17 3.74 -6.62
C GLU A 94 -5.49 4.14 -7.29
N THR A 95 -6.62 3.67 -6.76
CA THR A 95 -7.96 3.95 -7.28
C THR A 95 -8.96 4.06 -6.12
N GLY A 96 -10.16 4.53 -6.34
CA GLY A 96 -11.15 4.62 -5.27
C GLY A 96 -11.92 5.93 -5.27
N LEU A 97 -12.26 6.44 -4.07
CA LEU A 97 -13.11 7.63 -3.92
C LEU A 97 -12.51 8.62 -2.90
N ASP A 98 -12.50 9.91 -3.25
CA ASP A 98 -12.13 11.03 -2.37
C ASP A 98 -13.21 12.11 -2.43
N PHE A 99 -14.06 12.18 -1.39
CA PHE A 99 -15.13 13.20 -1.28
C PHE A 99 -14.72 14.39 -0.41
N TYR A 100 -13.48 14.37 0.08
CA TYR A 100 -12.92 15.49 0.84
C TYR A 100 -12.45 16.63 -0.06
N LYS A 101 -11.82 16.31 -1.20
CA LYS A 101 -11.19 17.31 -2.07
C LYS A 101 -11.86 17.46 -3.43
N ALA A 102 -12.67 16.51 -3.86
CA ALA A 102 -13.27 16.51 -5.18
C ALA A 102 -14.79 16.51 -5.14
N SER A 103 -15.41 17.13 -6.15
CA SER A 103 -16.85 17.24 -6.32
C SER A 103 -17.44 16.29 -7.36
N ASP A 104 -16.60 15.54 -8.09
CA ASP A 104 -17.01 14.73 -9.25
C ASP A 104 -17.29 13.27 -8.86
N GLU A 105 -18.16 13.06 -7.86
CA GLU A 105 -18.48 11.73 -7.31
C GLU A 105 -18.91 10.72 -8.38
N ALA A 106 -19.70 11.15 -9.37
CA ALA A 106 -20.19 10.25 -10.43
C ALA A 106 -19.05 9.74 -11.31
N VAL A 107 -18.10 10.61 -11.67
CA VAL A 107 -16.94 10.25 -12.49
C VAL A 107 -15.99 9.36 -11.69
N GLN A 108 -15.76 9.67 -10.40
CA GLN A 108 -14.96 8.82 -9.52
C GLN A 108 -15.54 7.41 -9.40
N ARG A 109 -16.86 7.29 -9.21
CA ARG A 109 -17.55 5.98 -9.13
C ARG A 109 -17.40 5.19 -10.44
N GLU A 110 -17.56 5.84 -11.58
CA GLU A 110 -17.36 5.21 -12.90
C GLU A 110 -15.92 4.75 -13.08
N ALA A 111 -14.95 5.62 -12.82
CA ALA A 111 -13.52 5.32 -12.92
C ALA A 111 -13.12 4.16 -11.99
N PHE A 112 -13.62 4.19 -10.75
CA PHE A 112 -13.37 3.12 -9.80
C PHE A 112 -13.96 1.78 -10.28
N TRP A 113 -15.22 1.78 -10.76
CA TRP A 113 -15.84 0.59 -11.31
C TRP A 113 -15.05 -0.02 -12.47
N GLN A 114 -14.59 0.80 -13.41
CA GLN A 114 -13.78 0.33 -14.53
C GLN A 114 -12.43 -0.24 -14.09
N GLN A 115 -11.79 0.36 -13.08
CA GLN A 115 -10.54 -0.14 -12.53
C GLN A 115 -10.75 -1.46 -11.73
N LEU A 116 -11.87 -1.61 -11.02
CA LEU A 116 -12.29 -2.90 -10.45
C LEU A 116 -12.48 -3.97 -11.55
N THR A 117 -13.07 -3.59 -12.71
CA THR A 117 -13.23 -4.49 -13.85
C THR A 117 -11.87 -4.96 -14.39
N ILE A 118 -10.93 -4.02 -14.57
CA ILE A 118 -9.56 -4.36 -15.01
C ILE A 118 -8.88 -5.32 -14.03
N ALA A 119 -9.00 -5.04 -12.73
CA ALA A 119 -8.44 -5.87 -11.67
C ALA A 119 -9.04 -7.29 -11.69
N HIS A 120 -10.37 -7.40 -11.80
CA HIS A 120 -11.08 -8.67 -11.89
C HIS A 120 -10.62 -9.49 -13.11
N ASP A 121 -10.60 -8.87 -14.30
CA ASP A 121 -10.23 -9.53 -15.56
C ASP A 121 -8.77 -9.98 -15.58
N ARG A 122 -7.89 -9.29 -14.82
CA ARG A 122 -6.48 -9.61 -14.69
C ARG A 122 -6.17 -10.55 -13.53
N GLY A 123 -7.11 -10.78 -12.63
CA GLY A 123 -6.87 -11.52 -11.39
C GLY A 123 -5.91 -10.81 -10.43
N LEU A 124 -5.87 -9.47 -10.49
CA LEU A 124 -5.03 -8.62 -9.63
C LEU A 124 -5.85 -8.03 -8.48
N PRO A 125 -5.26 -7.82 -7.29
CA PRO A 125 -5.91 -7.06 -6.24
C PRO A 125 -5.96 -5.57 -6.58
N VAL A 126 -6.80 -4.82 -5.83
CA VAL A 126 -6.87 -3.36 -5.94
C VAL A 126 -6.28 -2.68 -4.71
N ILE A 127 -5.59 -1.54 -4.91
CA ILE A 127 -5.17 -0.62 -3.87
C ILE A 127 -6.17 0.52 -3.84
N VAL A 128 -6.96 0.60 -2.75
CA VAL A 128 -8.13 1.49 -2.67
C VAL A 128 -7.84 2.69 -1.80
N HIS A 129 -7.88 3.87 -2.40
CA HIS A 129 -7.98 5.16 -1.74
C HIS A 129 -9.41 5.39 -1.27
N CYS A 130 -9.57 5.81 -0.01
CA CYS A 130 -10.89 6.11 0.53
C CYS A 130 -10.81 7.27 1.52
N ARG A 131 -11.31 8.44 1.13
CA ARG A 131 -11.32 9.63 2.00
C ARG A 131 -12.69 10.29 2.03
N ASP A 132 -13.30 10.32 3.23
CA ASP A 132 -14.66 10.79 3.48
C ASP A 132 -15.72 10.11 2.57
N ALA A 133 -15.45 8.88 2.13
CA ALA A 133 -16.20 8.14 1.12
C ALA A 133 -16.51 6.69 1.50
N ALA A 134 -16.26 6.26 2.75
CA ALA A 134 -16.34 4.84 3.14
C ALA A 134 -17.69 4.18 2.78
N PRO A 135 -18.88 4.80 3.02
CA PRO A 135 -20.13 4.18 2.62
C PRO A 135 -20.25 3.95 1.11
N ALA A 136 -19.84 4.95 0.32
CA ALA A 136 -19.92 4.89 -1.14
C ALA A 136 -18.92 3.86 -1.72
N THR A 137 -17.72 3.79 -1.15
CA THR A 137 -16.69 2.82 -1.53
C THR A 137 -17.15 1.39 -1.25
N ALA A 138 -17.72 1.14 -0.08
CA ALA A 138 -18.27 -0.17 0.29
C ALA A 138 -19.46 -0.57 -0.61
N GLU A 139 -20.33 0.41 -0.95
CA GLU A 139 -21.44 0.20 -1.88
C GLU A 139 -20.94 -0.24 -3.26
N VAL A 140 -19.99 0.50 -3.85
CA VAL A 140 -19.43 0.20 -5.19
C VAL A 140 -18.78 -1.19 -5.22
N ILE A 141 -17.93 -1.50 -4.24
CA ILE A 141 -17.27 -2.81 -4.16
C ILE A 141 -18.31 -3.93 -3.99
N GLY A 142 -19.27 -3.76 -3.08
CA GLY A 142 -20.31 -4.76 -2.83
C GLY A 142 -21.22 -4.98 -4.02
N GLU A 143 -21.57 -3.92 -4.77
CA GLU A 143 -22.33 -4.04 -6.01
C GLU A 143 -21.53 -4.73 -7.11
N PHE A 144 -20.25 -4.38 -7.25
CA PHE A 144 -19.35 -5.03 -8.21
C PHE A 144 -19.25 -6.53 -7.93
N GLN A 145 -18.99 -6.93 -6.68
CA GLN A 145 -18.87 -8.34 -6.31
C GLN A 145 -20.16 -9.14 -6.58
N ARG A 146 -21.33 -8.52 -6.41
CA ARG A 146 -22.63 -9.17 -6.67
C ARG A 146 -22.97 -9.28 -8.16
N SER A 147 -22.57 -8.30 -8.97
CA SER A 147 -23.01 -8.19 -10.38
C SER A 147 -21.98 -8.67 -11.39
N VAL A 148 -20.70 -8.59 -11.08
CA VAL A 148 -19.60 -8.95 -11.98
C VAL A 148 -18.84 -10.17 -11.48
N GLY A 149 -18.32 -10.14 -10.25
CA GLY A 149 -17.57 -11.25 -9.68
C GLY A 149 -16.64 -10.82 -8.57
N PRO A 150 -15.88 -11.77 -7.98
CA PRO A 150 -15.01 -11.49 -6.87
C PRO A 150 -13.90 -10.51 -7.25
N VAL A 151 -13.63 -9.58 -6.34
CA VAL A 151 -12.46 -8.72 -6.35
C VAL A 151 -11.91 -8.66 -4.92
N THR A 152 -10.60 -8.68 -4.77
CA THR A 152 -9.90 -8.50 -3.49
C THR A 152 -9.01 -7.27 -3.56
N GLY A 153 -8.57 -6.78 -2.41
CA GLY A 153 -7.70 -5.61 -2.36
C GLY A 153 -7.36 -5.18 -0.97
N VAL A 154 -6.82 -3.99 -0.87
CA VAL A 154 -6.47 -3.33 0.38
C VAL A 154 -7.08 -1.94 0.45
N MET A 155 -7.67 -1.62 1.59
CA MET A 155 -7.96 -0.23 1.97
C MET A 155 -6.64 0.37 2.46
N HIS A 156 -5.96 1.12 1.59
CA HIS A 156 -4.68 1.71 1.94
C HIS A 156 -4.87 2.95 2.82
N CYS A 157 -3.84 3.29 3.59
CA CYS A 157 -3.81 4.47 4.49
C CYS A 157 -5.10 4.64 5.31
N TRP A 158 -5.62 3.53 5.82
CA TRP A 158 -6.96 3.48 6.38
C TRP A 158 -7.13 4.39 7.60
N ALA A 159 -8.13 5.27 7.51
CA ALA A 159 -8.44 6.26 8.54
C ALA A 159 -9.86 6.15 9.11
N GLY A 160 -10.64 5.16 8.66
CA GLY A 160 -12.03 4.98 9.06
C GLY A 160 -12.23 4.46 10.49
N THR A 161 -13.49 4.51 10.91
CA THR A 161 -13.95 3.99 12.20
C THR A 161 -13.94 2.46 12.24
N PRO A 162 -14.02 1.83 13.44
CA PRO A 162 -14.20 0.37 13.56
C PRO A 162 -15.42 -0.17 12.80
N ALA A 163 -16.54 0.57 12.78
CA ALA A 163 -17.74 0.16 12.06
C ALA A 163 -17.52 0.14 10.54
N GLU A 164 -16.89 1.18 9.98
CA GLU A 164 -16.53 1.23 8.56
C GLU A 164 -15.48 0.17 8.21
N THR A 165 -14.52 -0.08 9.10
CA THR A 165 -13.52 -1.13 8.93
C THR A 165 -14.19 -2.50 8.74
N GLN A 166 -15.25 -2.79 9.52
CA GLN A 166 -15.97 -4.06 9.43
C GLN A 166 -16.61 -4.25 8.04
N TRP A 167 -17.13 -3.19 7.41
CA TRP A 167 -17.72 -3.30 6.05
C TRP A 167 -16.72 -3.84 5.03
N PHE A 168 -15.47 -3.36 5.08
CA PHE A 168 -14.45 -3.81 4.14
C PHE A 168 -13.89 -5.20 4.47
N LEU A 169 -13.83 -5.54 5.76
CA LEU A 169 -13.51 -6.91 6.20
C LEU A 169 -14.58 -7.91 5.72
N ASP A 170 -15.86 -7.56 5.79
CA ASP A 170 -16.98 -8.40 5.32
C ASP A 170 -16.95 -8.56 3.78
N LEU A 171 -16.41 -7.57 3.06
CA LEU A 171 -16.15 -7.64 1.62
C LEU A 171 -14.85 -8.40 1.26
N GLY A 172 -14.10 -8.90 2.26
CA GLY A 172 -12.88 -9.69 2.07
C GLY A 172 -11.60 -8.87 1.84
N PHE A 173 -11.65 -7.56 2.09
CA PHE A 173 -10.50 -6.67 1.90
C PHE A 173 -9.51 -6.73 3.06
N TYR A 174 -8.26 -6.43 2.75
CA TYR A 174 -7.22 -6.14 3.72
C TYR A 174 -7.29 -4.68 4.16
N ILE A 175 -6.76 -4.39 5.34
CA ILE A 175 -6.69 -3.04 5.91
C ILE A 175 -5.22 -2.71 6.17
N SER A 176 -4.72 -1.66 5.57
CA SER A 176 -3.35 -1.19 5.77
C SER A 176 -3.31 0.10 6.58
N PHE A 177 -2.38 0.16 7.52
CA PHE A 177 -2.18 1.32 8.37
C PHE A 177 -0.83 1.98 8.07
N SER A 178 -0.88 3.30 7.86
CA SER A 178 0.27 4.16 7.62
C SER A 178 0.70 4.93 8.87
N GLY A 179 1.63 5.87 8.72
CA GLY A 179 2.14 6.71 9.80
C GLY A 179 1.08 7.39 10.66
N ILE A 180 -0.12 7.64 10.12
CA ILE A 180 -1.23 8.28 10.86
C ILE A 180 -1.68 7.49 12.09
N VAL A 181 -1.53 6.15 12.10
CA VAL A 181 -1.90 5.34 13.26
C VAL A 181 -1.09 5.68 14.50
N THR A 182 0.12 6.23 14.31
CA THR A 182 1.02 6.63 15.41
C THR A 182 0.61 7.97 16.04
N PHE A 183 -0.21 8.77 15.36
CA PHE A 183 -0.52 10.12 15.81
C PHE A 183 -1.31 10.14 17.12
N LYS A 184 -1.02 11.13 17.97
CA LYS A 184 -1.61 11.23 19.32
C LYS A 184 -3.14 11.16 19.30
N ASN A 185 -3.77 11.89 18.39
CA ASN A 185 -5.22 12.06 18.31
C ASN A 185 -5.92 11.06 17.36
N ALA A 186 -5.22 10.05 16.86
CA ALA A 186 -5.77 9.06 15.93
C ALA A 186 -6.58 7.96 16.65
N HIS A 187 -7.50 8.31 17.54
CA HIS A 187 -8.19 7.35 18.40
C HIS A 187 -9.00 6.31 17.64
N GLN A 188 -9.77 6.72 16.62
CA GLN A 188 -10.56 5.79 15.82
C GLN A 188 -9.68 4.86 14.96
N ILE A 189 -8.59 5.39 14.39
CA ILE A 189 -7.65 4.60 13.59
C ILE A 189 -6.98 3.52 14.46
N LYS A 190 -6.58 3.88 15.68
CA LYS A 190 -6.02 2.94 16.66
C LYS A 190 -7.03 1.86 17.05
N ALA A 191 -8.29 2.23 17.27
CA ALA A 191 -9.34 1.26 17.55
C ALA A 191 -9.57 0.31 16.36
N SER A 192 -9.56 0.84 15.13
CA SER A 192 -9.61 0.02 13.92
C SER A 192 -8.42 -0.93 13.80
N ALA A 193 -7.19 -0.44 14.07
CA ALA A 193 -5.98 -1.27 14.05
C ALA A 193 -5.99 -2.41 15.08
N GLN A 194 -6.69 -2.22 16.21
CA GLN A 194 -6.83 -3.26 17.23
C GLN A 194 -7.83 -4.36 16.85
N MET A 195 -8.87 -4.03 16.07
CA MET A 195 -9.93 -4.98 15.74
C MET A 195 -9.67 -5.81 14.47
N VAL A 196 -8.87 -5.32 13.52
CA VAL A 196 -8.59 -6.01 12.26
C VAL A 196 -8.04 -7.41 12.53
N PRO A 197 -8.62 -8.49 11.94
CA PRO A 197 -8.08 -9.85 12.07
C PRO A 197 -6.62 -9.92 11.61
N ALA A 198 -5.83 -10.77 12.26
CA ALA A 198 -4.41 -10.86 11.98
C ALA A 198 -4.10 -11.18 10.50
N ASP A 199 -4.95 -11.98 9.85
CA ASP A 199 -4.84 -12.39 8.45
C ASP A 199 -5.38 -11.37 7.44
N ARG A 200 -5.78 -10.17 7.91
CA ARG A 200 -6.27 -9.06 7.06
C ARG A 200 -5.51 -7.75 7.29
N LEU A 201 -4.46 -7.78 8.10
CA LEU A 201 -3.71 -6.61 8.53
C LEU A 201 -2.47 -6.39 7.65
N LEU A 202 -2.27 -5.15 7.20
CA LEU A 202 -1.09 -4.69 6.48
C LEU A 202 -0.52 -3.42 7.12
N VAL A 203 0.70 -3.06 6.76
CA VAL A 203 1.39 -1.83 7.16
C VAL A 203 2.08 -1.21 5.96
N GLU A 204 2.17 0.12 5.96
CA GLU A 204 2.77 0.91 4.91
C GLU A 204 3.33 2.22 5.44
N THR A 205 4.09 2.93 4.61
CA THR A 205 4.50 4.31 4.91
C THR A 205 3.59 5.35 4.29
N ASP A 206 3.14 5.14 3.06
CA ASP A 206 2.55 6.16 2.19
C ASP A 206 3.54 7.33 1.96
N CYS A 207 4.84 7.00 1.88
CA CYS A 207 5.89 8.00 1.72
C CYS A 207 5.82 8.68 0.33
N PRO A 208 6.09 9.99 0.25
CA PRO A 208 6.74 10.89 1.23
C PRO A 208 5.82 11.49 2.30
N PHE A 209 4.58 11.11 2.38
CA PHE A 209 3.56 11.68 3.27
C PHE A 209 3.56 11.01 4.66
N LEU A 210 2.83 11.62 5.60
CA LEU A 210 2.37 11.00 6.84
C LEU A 210 3.49 10.42 7.74
N THR A 211 4.63 11.10 7.84
CA THR A 211 5.75 10.68 8.68
C THR A 211 5.30 10.23 10.07
N PRO A 212 5.62 8.99 10.50
CA PRO A 212 5.17 8.45 11.79
C PRO A 212 5.90 9.07 12.98
N GLU A 213 5.34 8.95 14.19
CA GLU A 213 6.10 9.10 15.41
C GLU A 213 7.10 7.93 15.55
N PRO A 214 8.33 8.13 16.05
CA PRO A 214 8.87 9.36 16.63
C PRO A 214 9.43 10.36 15.61
N CYS A 215 9.52 10.00 14.33
CA CYS A 215 10.18 10.78 13.27
C CYS A 215 9.35 11.94 12.71
N ARG A 216 8.24 12.28 13.33
CA ARG A 216 7.27 13.26 12.81
C ARG A 216 7.81 14.66 12.53
N LYS A 217 8.94 15.02 13.14
CA LYS A 217 9.62 16.29 12.89
C LYS A 217 10.33 16.33 11.54
N GLU A 218 10.65 15.17 11.00
CA GLU A 218 11.12 15.03 9.63
C GLU A 218 9.95 15.28 8.68
N ARG A 219 10.14 16.19 7.74
CA ARG A 219 9.04 16.59 6.85
C ARG A 219 8.77 15.54 5.78
N ARG A 220 9.76 14.69 5.48
CA ARG A 220 9.70 13.66 4.45
C ARG A 220 9.69 12.28 5.09
N ASN A 221 8.61 11.55 4.86
CA ASN A 221 8.53 10.13 5.19
C ASN A 221 9.40 9.31 4.22
N GLN A 222 9.79 8.09 4.62
CA GLN A 222 10.63 7.20 3.82
C GLN A 222 10.31 5.74 4.12
N PRO A 223 10.59 4.78 3.20
CA PRO A 223 10.20 3.38 3.38
C PRO A 223 10.76 2.72 4.66
N ALA A 224 11.95 3.12 5.12
CA ALA A 224 12.52 2.60 6.37
C ALA A 224 11.60 2.84 7.59
N PHE A 225 10.75 3.86 7.53
CA PHE A 225 9.87 4.24 8.64
C PHE A 225 8.64 3.34 8.80
N VAL A 226 8.39 2.40 7.87
CA VAL A 226 7.38 1.36 8.07
C VAL A 226 7.65 0.54 9.35
N HIS A 227 8.93 0.44 9.75
CA HIS A 227 9.31 -0.16 11.01
C HIS A 227 8.63 0.50 12.23
N HIS A 228 8.52 1.83 12.24
CA HIS A 228 7.86 2.57 13.32
C HIS A 228 6.35 2.35 13.30
N VAL A 229 5.74 2.27 12.12
CA VAL A 229 4.32 1.93 11.97
C VAL A 229 4.05 0.54 12.53
N ALA A 230 4.81 -0.46 12.08
CA ALA A 230 4.70 -1.84 12.52
C ALA A 230 4.90 -1.97 14.04
N THR A 231 5.93 -1.29 14.59
CA THR A 231 6.20 -1.27 16.03
C THR A 231 5.00 -0.73 16.81
N HIS A 232 4.41 0.38 16.35
CA HIS A 232 3.27 0.99 17.01
C HIS A 232 2.02 0.10 16.96
N VAL A 233 1.75 -0.51 15.81
CA VAL A 233 0.62 -1.44 15.64
C VAL A 233 0.82 -2.69 16.52
N ALA A 234 2.03 -3.24 16.64
CA ALA A 234 2.34 -4.34 17.54
C ALA A 234 2.04 -3.98 19.01
N GLN A 235 2.46 -2.79 19.45
CA GLN A 235 2.17 -2.27 20.79
C GLN A 235 0.66 -2.11 21.03
N LEU A 236 -0.09 -1.52 20.09
CA LEU A 236 -1.55 -1.39 20.17
C LEU A 236 -2.26 -2.73 20.32
N ARG A 237 -1.75 -3.76 19.65
CA ARG A 237 -2.31 -5.11 19.64
C ARG A 237 -1.76 -6.00 20.76
N GLN A 238 -0.80 -5.50 21.55
CA GLN A 238 -0.14 -6.23 22.64
C GLN A 238 0.49 -7.56 22.17
N ILE A 239 1.13 -7.53 20.99
CA ILE A 239 1.88 -8.65 20.43
C ILE A 239 3.33 -8.23 20.15
N ASP A 240 4.22 -9.22 20.03
CA ASP A 240 5.62 -8.97 19.69
C ASP A 240 5.74 -8.38 18.28
N PHE A 241 6.67 -7.46 18.11
CA PHE A 241 7.00 -6.86 16.80
C PHE A 241 7.28 -7.92 15.74
N GLU A 242 8.02 -8.96 16.12
CA GLU A 242 8.39 -10.06 15.22
C GLU A 242 7.15 -10.83 14.72
N ALA A 243 6.20 -11.11 15.61
CA ALA A 243 4.94 -11.76 15.26
C ALA A 243 4.10 -10.89 14.32
N LEU A 244 4.04 -9.57 14.57
CA LEU A 244 3.37 -8.64 13.67
C LEU A 244 4.06 -8.61 12.30
N ALA A 245 5.37 -8.39 12.26
CA ALA A 245 6.14 -8.29 11.02
C ALA A 245 5.97 -9.54 10.14
N GLN A 246 6.07 -10.73 10.73
CA GLN A 246 5.84 -11.99 10.01
C GLN A 246 4.41 -12.10 9.48
N THR A 247 3.43 -11.69 10.26
CA THR A 247 2.02 -11.77 9.88
C THR A 247 1.70 -10.82 8.72
N THR A 248 2.08 -9.53 8.86
CA THR A 248 1.81 -8.53 7.81
C THR A 248 2.60 -8.81 6.53
N THR A 249 3.83 -9.31 6.64
CA THR A 249 4.61 -9.74 5.47
C THR A 249 3.95 -10.92 4.74
N ARG A 250 3.49 -11.94 5.47
CA ARG A 250 2.75 -13.06 4.86
C ARG A 250 1.48 -12.59 4.18
N ASN A 251 0.74 -11.69 4.81
CA ASN A 251 -0.47 -11.11 4.24
C ASN A 251 -0.17 -10.35 2.95
N ALA A 252 0.89 -9.54 2.92
CA ALA A 252 1.32 -8.82 1.71
C ALA A 252 1.72 -9.77 0.59
N VAL A 253 2.52 -10.81 0.90
CA VAL A 253 2.90 -11.87 -0.05
C VAL A 253 1.66 -12.56 -0.64
N THR A 254 0.68 -12.87 0.21
CA THR A 254 -0.57 -13.51 -0.22
C THR A 254 -1.41 -12.58 -1.10
N LEU A 255 -1.62 -11.33 -0.67
CA LEU A 255 -2.47 -10.38 -1.40
C LEU A 255 -1.88 -10.03 -2.77
N PHE A 256 -0.60 -9.70 -2.82
CA PHE A 256 0.08 -9.22 -4.03
C PHE A 256 0.77 -10.33 -4.82
N ASN A 257 0.61 -11.59 -4.41
CA ASN A 257 1.27 -12.75 -5.01
C ASN A 257 2.79 -12.54 -5.20
N LEU A 258 3.44 -12.01 -4.16
CA LEU A 258 4.88 -11.78 -4.19
C LEU A 258 5.65 -13.09 -4.08
N PRO A 259 6.91 -13.17 -4.59
CA PRO A 259 7.72 -14.37 -4.45
C PRO A 259 7.90 -14.80 -2.99
N GLU A 260 7.88 -16.11 -2.74
CA GLU A 260 8.08 -16.68 -1.39
C GLU A 260 9.45 -16.33 -0.77
N LEU A 261 10.44 -15.95 -1.56
CA LEU A 261 11.74 -15.47 -1.08
C LEU A 261 11.64 -14.31 -0.09
N VAL A 262 10.54 -13.54 -0.17
CA VAL A 262 10.23 -12.48 0.81
C VAL A 262 9.93 -13.06 2.21
N LEU A 263 9.54 -14.34 2.31
CA LEU A 263 9.20 -15.01 3.58
C LEU A 263 10.39 -15.71 4.25
N LEU A 264 11.47 -15.98 3.50
CA LEU A 264 12.60 -16.70 4.04
C LEU A 264 13.49 -15.75 4.85
N PRO A 265 13.79 -16.05 6.13
CA PRO A 265 14.92 -15.42 6.78
C PRO A 265 16.15 -15.81 5.93
N SER A 266 16.85 -14.82 5.40
CA SER A 266 18.08 -15.03 4.62
C SER A 266 19.08 -15.84 5.46
N THR A 267 19.10 -17.15 5.27
CA THR A 267 20.15 -18.05 5.78
C THR A 267 21.27 -18.19 4.76
N ASP A 268 21.09 -17.65 3.55
CA ASP A 268 22.06 -17.68 2.49
C ASP A 268 22.85 -16.36 2.44
N PRO A 269 24.14 -16.37 2.83
CA PRO A 269 25.00 -15.21 2.80
C PRO A 269 25.27 -14.69 1.36
N ASP A 270 24.99 -15.48 0.34
CA ASP A 270 25.27 -15.14 -1.06
C ASP A 270 24.05 -14.48 -1.75
N LEU A 271 22.83 -14.74 -1.26
CA LEU A 271 21.61 -14.07 -1.78
C LEU A 271 21.45 -12.65 -1.26
N HIS A 272 21.98 -12.34 -0.07
CA HIS A 272 22.01 -10.99 0.49
C HIS A 272 23.31 -10.75 1.25
N PRO A 273 24.46 -10.58 0.57
CA PRO A 273 25.78 -10.52 1.21
C PRO A 273 25.95 -9.38 2.22
N ASN A 274 25.02 -8.43 2.31
CA ASN A 274 25.07 -7.28 3.20
C ASN A 274 24.04 -7.28 4.32
N LEU A 275 23.15 -8.30 4.43
CA LEU A 275 22.15 -8.38 5.48
C LEU A 275 22.63 -9.17 6.69
N ARG A 276 23.70 -8.71 7.35
CA ARG A 276 23.93 -9.08 8.75
C ARG A 276 23.03 -8.19 9.60
N PHE A 277 21.88 -8.73 10.00
CA PHE A 277 20.97 -8.05 10.92
C PHE A 277 21.61 -7.83 12.29
N THR A 278 22.16 -6.67 12.53
CA THR A 278 22.14 -6.08 13.87
C THR A 278 20.96 -5.12 13.86
N PRO A 279 19.93 -5.33 14.68
CA PRO A 279 18.80 -4.39 14.72
C PRO A 279 19.30 -3.07 15.31
N THR A 280 19.68 -2.16 14.44
CA THR A 280 19.82 -0.76 14.83
C THR A 280 18.43 -0.15 14.59
N PRO A 281 17.78 0.44 15.59
CA PRO A 281 16.55 1.16 15.36
C PRO A 281 16.84 2.21 14.28
N ALA A 282 15.95 2.27 13.26
CA ALA A 282 16.03 3.32 12.26
C ALA A 282 16.06 4.66 13.02
N GLY A 283 17.20 5.34 13.01
CA GLY A 283 17.34 6.63 13.65
C GLY A 283 16.52 7.66 12.91
N CYS A 284 15.80 8.51 13.64
CA CYS A 284 15.26 9.75 13.10
C CYS A 284 16.38 10.76 12.96
#